data_3907920d5d27ee2ab095adb4e2636763
#
_entry.id   3907920d5d27ee2ab095adb4e2636763
#
_cell.length_a   1.000
_cell.length_b   1.000
_cell.length_c   1.000
_cell.angle_alpha   90.00
_cell.angle_beta   90.00
_cell.angle_gamma   90.00
#
_symmetry.space_group_name_H-M   'P 1'
#
loop_
_entity.id
_entity.type
_entity.pdbx_description
1 polymer ?
#
loop_
_entity_poly.entity_id
_entity_poly.type
_entity_poly.pdbx_seq_one_letter_code
_entity_poly.pdbx_strand_id
1 'polypeptide(L)'
;MELLVQDPSEMGNPGLKYMAASRLAASDSRESLDLLISVCEKDSDDLFERITRRKAIDALGRRKNAKAIAVLLNALTSTDEPTVVNAASAIARIDVPLGVEERGLLLKALLGPDNQKRAVIQAHTRLKIKDTQNAIKDFEKDENPLVAGAACAYGVRIEGRTELLKPLIAQLNDDNAGRRRSAVIDLGDAGSPDCLDALARAPVSMPLRAKSAFEIVELAELDQTPGSFDSLLEQLLEDNPTLLDLSKECECSEDPGELEQNFQHRDEAKQYGAARTLMQMQPSSALEIIDDLKNRLGSDYGIHYLLTSCVGLMKLEERSDIIRSSLAQTDPQYTKSRIAAVWGCLNLELRDQVPHIEALAGSAGWVPLKWSCRRVLKVLSQ
;
A
#
# COMPACT_ATOMS: atom_id res chain seq x y z
N MET A 1 2.46 -0.56 27.90
CA MET A 1 2.85 0.79 28.34
C MET A 1 4.13 0.79 29.18
N GLU A 2 4.29 -0.08 30.15
CA GLU A 2 5.48 -0.19 31.01
C GLU A 2 6.81 -0.22 30.23
N LEU A 3 6.87 -0.99 29.13
CA LEU A 3 8.06 -1.07 28.27
C LEU A 3 8.50 0.28 27.67
N LEU A 4 7.60 1.26 27.51
CA LEU A 4 7.95 2.56 26.91
C LEU A 4 8.65 3.52 27.88
N VAL A 5 8.52 3.29 29.18
CA VAL A 5 9.14 4.13 30.22
C VAL A 5 10.48 3.55 30.74
N GLN A 6 10.80 2.29 30.38
CA GLN A 6 12.06 1.65 30.75
C GLN A 6 13.24 2.22 29.97
N ASP A 7 14.43 2.26 30.61
CA ASP A 7 15.68 2.60 29.92
C ASP A 7 16.08 1.44 28.98
N PRO A 8 16.44 1.68 27.72
CA PRO A 8 16.87 0.62 26.80
C PRO A 8 18.07 -0.19 27.32
N SER A 9 18.97 0.43 28.07
CA SER A 9 20.14 -0.22 28.63
C SER A 9 19.82 -1.25 29.74
N GLU A 10 18.65 -1.14 30.37
CA GLU A 10 18.16 -2.05 31.42
C GLU A 10 17.29 -3.19 30.82
N MET A 11 17.02 -3.16 29.53
CA MET A 11 16.15 -4.13 28.84
C MET A 11 16.98 -5.28 28.27
N GLY A 12 16.56 -6.52 28.48
CA GLY A 12 17.15 -7.69 27.82
C GLY A 12 16.98 -7.67 26.30
N ASN A 13 15.91 -7.00 25.80
CA ASN A 13 15.67 -6.75 24.38
C ASN A 13 15.09 -5.33 24.19
N PRO A 14 15.93 -4.32 23.87
CA PRO A 14 15.49 -2.94 23.65
C PRO A 14 14.48 -2.79 22.49
N GLY A 15 14.49 -3.74 21.54
CA GLY A 15 13.53 -3.76 20.43
C GLY A 15 12.07 -3.87 20.86
N LEU A 16 11.79 -4.40 22.03
CA LEU A 16 10.42 -4.48 22.58
C LEU A 16 9.81 -3.09 22.78
N LYS A 17 10.63 -2.06 23.03
CA LYS A 17 10.19 -0.69 23.25
C LYS A 17 9.50 -0.10 22.00
N TYR A 18 10.15 -0.15 20.85
CA TYR A 18 9.54 0.36 19.61
C TYR A 18 8.39 -0.52 19.11
N MET A 19 8.41 -1.83 19.40
CA MET A 19 7.27 -2.71 19.13
C MET A 19 6.05 -2.32 19.98
N ALA A 20 6.26 -2.00 21.26
CA ALA A 20 5.19 -1.52 22.13
C ALA A 20 4.60 -0.20 21.62
N ALA A 21 5.44 0.77 21.21
CA ALA A 21 4.99 2.03 20.61
C ALA A 21 4.09 1.77 19.39
N SER A 22 4.50 0.88 18.49
CA SER A 22 3.73 0.55 17.29
C SER A 22 2.38 -0.11 17.61
N ARG A 23 2.32 -0.99 18.63
CA ARG A 23 1.09 -1.68 19.05
C ARG A 23 0.08 -0.73 19.69
N LEU A 24 0.52 0.33 20.36
CA LEU A 24 -0.37 1.33 20.95
C LEU A 24 -1.17 2.15 19.93
N ALA A 25 -0.85 2.06 18.63
CA ALA A 25 -1.70 2.61 17.58
C ALA A 25 -3.13 2.05 17.59
N ALA A 26 -3.32 0.82 18.05
CA ALA A 26 -4.63 0.17 18.14
C ALA A 26 -5.36 0.40 19.48
N SER A 27 -4.74 1.17 20.41
CA SER A 27 -5.33 1.48 21.71
C SER A 27 -6.09 2.82 21.66
N ASP A 28 -7.32 2.85 22.17
CA ASP A 28 -8.13 4.07 22.26
C ASP A 28 -8.02 4.79 23.61
N SER A 29 -7.21 4.25 24.57
CA SER A 29 -7.11 4.84 25.90
C SER A 29 -6.38 6.19 25.89
N ARG A 30 -6.81 7.10 26.77
CA ARG A 30 -6.19 8.42 26.92
C ARG A 30 -4.75 8.29 27.41
N GLU A 31 -4.52 7.39 28.37
CA GLU A 31 -3.20 7.16 28.97
C GLU A 31 -2.17 6.71 27.92
N SER A 32 -2.57 5.85 26.99
CA SER A 32 -1.71 5.42 25.89
C SER A 32 -1.43 6.53 24.87
N LEU A 33 -2.39 7.45 24.66
CA LEU A 33 -2.19 8.63 23.82
C LEU A 33 -1.17 9.58 24.47
N ASP A 34 -1.39 9.92 25.74
CA ASP A 34 -0.53 10.84 26.49
C ASP A 34 0.90 10.27 26.60
N LEU A 35 1.05 8.95 26.76
CA LEU A 35 2.34 8.27 26.75
C LEU A 35 3.03 8.34 25.38
N LEU A 36 2.32 8.10 24.26
CA LEU A 36 2.89 8.26 22.93
C LEU A 36 3.36 9.69 22.67
N ILE A 37 2.59 10.69 23.10
CA ILE A 37 2.96 12.10 23.01
C ILE A 37 4.27 12.35 23.81
N SER A 38 4.35 11.88 25.05
CA SER A 38 5.55 12.06 25.89
C SER A 38 6.80 11.38 25.30
N VAL A 39 6.64 10.24 24.61
CA VAL A 39 7.74 9.58 23.88
C VAL A 39 8.20 10.42 22.69
N CYS A 40 7.28 11.09 21.99
CA CYS A 40 7.63 11.95 20.85
C CYS A 40 8.37 13.22 21.27
N GLU A 41 8.14 13.73 22.47
CA GLU A 41 8.82 14.93 23.04
C GLU A 41 10.28 14.69 23.40
N LYS A 42 10.67 13.42 23.65
CA LYS A 42 12.03 13.06 24.03
C LYS A 42 12.95 13.07 22.83
N ASP A 43 14.06 13.78 22.95
CA ASP A 43 15.18 13.67 22.01
C ASP A 43 16.27 12.79 22.64
N SER A 44 16.95 11.96 21.84
CA SER A 44 17.95 11.02 22.32
C SER A 44 18.92 10.62 21.20
N ASP A 45 20.18 10.46 21.55
CA ASP A 45 21.20 9.89 20.66
C ASP A 45 21.16 8.35 20.61
N ASP A 46 20.46 7.72 21.57
CA ASP A 46 20.29 6.27 21.59
C ASP A 46 19.45 5.79 20.38
N LEU A 47 19.95 4.76 19.69
CA LEU A 47 19.32 4.23 18.48
C LEU A 47 17.91 3.69 18.75
N PHE A 48 17.71 2.95 19.86
CA PHE A 48 16.41 2.35 20.17
C PHE A 48 15.38 3.39 20.59
N GLU A 49 15.81 4.45 21.30
CA GLU A 49 14.96 5.59 21.63
C GLU A 49 14.54 6.33 20.38
N ARG A 50 15.45 6.60 19.44
CA ARG A 50 15.12 7.25 18.16
C ARG A 50 14.12 6.41 17.34
N ILE A 51 14.34 5.09 17.25
CA ILE A 51 13.39 4.19 16.57
C ILE A 51 12.04 4.18 17.29
N THR A 52 12.03 4.16 18.62
CA THR A 52 10.82 4.21 19.44
C THR A 52 10.04 5.49 19.20
N ARG A 53 10.71 6.65 19.17
CA ARG A 53 10.12 7.95 18.83
C ARG A 53 9.46 7.95 17.46
N ARG A 54 10.16 7.44 16.43
CA ARG A 54 9.62 7.31 15.06
C ARG A 54 8.36 6.43 15.02
N LYS A 55 8.35 5.32 15.77
CA LYS A 55 7.18 4.43 15.88
C LYS A 55 6.03 5.05 16.67
N ALA A 56 6.32 5.85 17.69
CA ALA A 56 5.30 6.61 18.43
C ALA A 56 4.65 7.68 17.53
N ILE A 57 5.43 8.39 16.71
CA ILE A 57 4.95 9.36 15.72
C ILE A 57 4.00 8.67 14.71
N ASP A 58 4.41 7.53 14.14
CA ASP A 58 3.55 6.76 13.22
C ASP A 58 2.28 6.28 13.92
N ALA A 59 2.37 5.80 15.17
CA ALA A 59 1.22 5.39 15.96
C ALA A 59 0.23 6.55 16.21
N LEU A 60 0.72 7.75 16.53
CA LEU A 60 -0.12 8.96 16.69
C LEU A 60 -0.85 9.31 15.39
N GLY A 61 -0.16 9.23 14.24
CA GLY A 61 -0.79 9.44 12.93
C GLY A 61 -1.91 8.43 12.64
N ARG A 62 -1.71 7.15 12.99
CA ARG A 62 -2.74 6.10 12.82
C ARG A 62 -3.94 6.28 13.74
N ARG A 63 -3.74 6.83 14.93
CA ARG A 63 -4.82 7.14 15.88
C ARG A 63 -5.69 8.34 15.45
N LYS A 64 -5.23 9.16 14.52
CA LYS A 64 -5.95 10.33 14.00
C LYS A 64 -6.48 11.28 15.08
N ASN A 65 -5.74 11.47 16.17
CA ASN A 65 -6.17 12.33 17.27
C ASN A 65 -5.52 13.71 17.18
N ALA A 66 -6.34 14.77 17.08
CA ALA A 66 -5.88 16.15 16.92
C ALA A 66 -4.94 16.64 18.04
N LYS A 67 -5.02 16.08 19.26
CA LYS A 67 -4.10 16.44 20.36
C LYS A 67 -2.63 16.18 20.05
N ALA A 68 -2.35 15.28 19.08
CA ALA A 68 -0.98 14.98 18.68
C ALA A 68 -0.36 16.03 17.76
N ILE A 69 -1.13 16.94 17.18
CA ILE A 69 -0.64 17.88 16.16
C ILE A 69 0.53 18.72 16.68
N ALA A 70 0.43 19.26 17.87
CA ALA A 70 1.48 20.13 18.43
C ALA A 70 2.84 19.40 18.54
N VAL A 71 2.88 18.16 19.06
CA VAL A 71 4.13 17.38 19.17
C VAL A 71 4.64 16.95 17.80
N LEU A 72 3.76 16.66 16.84
CA LEU A 72 4.14 16.30 15.48
C LEU A 72 4.73 17.47 14.71
N LEU A 73 4.18 18.67 14.87
CA LEU A 73 4.73 19.92 14.30
C LEU A 73 6.12 20.23 14.89
N ASN A 74 6.30 20.02 16.18
CA ASN A 74 7.62 20.14 16.79
C ASN A 74 8.60 19.11 16.21
N ALA A 75 8.18 17.88 15.95
CA ALA A 75 9.00 16.83 15.35
C ALA A 75 9.47 17.17 13.91
N LEU A 76 8.81 18.10 13.19
CA LEU A 76 9.28 18.59 11.88
C LEU A 76 10.60 19.38 11.98
N THR A 77 10.97 19.86 13.16
CA THR A 77 12.23 20.60 13.37
C THR A 77 13.42 19.69 13.72
N SER A 78 13.21 18.37 13.77
CA SER A 78 14.24 17.41 14.13
C SER A 78 15.35 17.34 13.07
N THR A 79 16.59 17.14 13.50
CA THR A 79 17.73 16.84 12.60
C THR A 79 17.72 15.41 12.07
N ASP A 80 16.87 14.55 12.63
CA ASP A 80 16.69 13.15 12.23
C ASP A 80 15.68 13.08 11.08
N GLU A 81 16.15 12.95 9.83
CA GLU A 81 15.31 12.91 8.62
C GLU A 81 14.12 11.93 8.75
N PRO A 82 14.30 10.66 9.17
CA PRO A 82 13.16 9.74 9.31
C PRO A 82 12.11 10.21 10.33
N THR A 83 12.49 10.97 11.35
CA THR A 83 11.55 11.58 12.30
C THR A 83 10.69 12.62 11.59
N VAL A 84 11.28 13.49 10.78
CA VAL A 84 10.56 14.52 10.01
C VAL A 84 9.62 13.88 8.98
N VAL A 85 10.09 12.87 8.26
CA VAL A 85 9.29 12.09 7.28
C VAL A 85 8.05 11.48 7.96
N ASN A 86 8.23 10.83 9.11
CA ASN A 86 7.12 10.23 9.85
C ASN A 86 6.16 11.30 10.40
N ALA A 87 6.68 12.46 10.86
CA ALA A 87 5.87 13.56 11.37
C ALA A 87 4.98 14.17 10.27
N ALA A 88 5.54 14.49 9.09
CA ALA A 88 4.78 14.98 7.96
C ALA A 88 3.67 13.99 7.54
N SER A 89 4.00 12.70 7.45
CA SER A 89 3.03 11.65 7.14
C SER A 89 1.94 11.50 8.20
N ALA A 90 2.30 11.63 9.49
CA ALA A 90 1.35 11.53 10.60
C ALA A 90 0.39 12.73 10.65
N ILE A 91 0.90 13.95 10.42
CA ILE A 91 0.08 15.16 10.32
C ILE A 91 -0.95 15.02 9.19
N ALA A 92 -0.51 14.57 8.01
CA ALA A 92 -1.39 14.32 6.87
C ALA A 92 -2.47 13.27 7.15
N ARG A 93 -2.16 12.22 7.94
CA ARG A 93 -3.15 11.18 8.31
C ARG A 93 -4.17 11.65 9.34
N ILE A 94 -3.79 12.57 10.23
CA ILE A 94 -4.73 13.15 11.21
C ILE A 94 -5.75 14.01 10.49
N ASP A 95 -5.36 14.67 9.40
CA ASP A 95 -6.22 15.43 8.48
C ASP A 95 -7.09 16.48 9.19
N VAL A 96 -6.44 17.35 9.98
CA VAL A 96 -7.09 18.51 10.60
C VAL A 96 -6.61 19.79 9.92
N PRO A 97 -7.45 20.84 9.85
CA PRO A 97 -7.04 22.13 9.35
C PRO A 97 -5.86 22.72 10.13
N LEU A 98 -4.82 23.13 9.43
CA LEU A 98 -3.63 23.76 10.01
C LEU A 98 -3.74 25.29 9.92
N GLY A 99 -3.32 25.98 10.99
CA GLY A 99 -3.16 27.44 11.01
C GLY A 99 -1.99 27.92 10.14
N VAL A 100 -1.87 29.22 9.94
CA VAL A 100 -0.81 29.84 9.10
C VAL A 100 0.58 29.49 9.62
N GLU A 101 0.81 29.59 10.93
CA GLU A 101 2.09 29.27 11.56
C GLU A 101 2.45 27.79 11.41
N GLU A 102 1.47 26.91 11.59
CA GLU A 102 1.63 25.46 11.47
C GLU A 102 1.99 25.04 10.03
N ARG A 103 1.32 25.63 9.02
CA ARG A 103 1.68 25.45 7.61
C ARG A 103 3.08 26.01 7.29
N GLY A 104 3.47 27.10 7.95
CA GLY A 104 4.82 27.67 7.86
C GLY A 104 5.91 26.71 8.36
N LEU A 105 5.65 25.93 9.42
CA LEU A 105 6.56 24.87 9.89
C LEU A 105 6.68 23.74 8.87
N LEU A 106 5.57 23.30 8.32
CA LEU A 106 5.56 22.27 7.28
C LEU A 106 6.33 22.74 6.03
N LEU A 107 6.13 24.02 5.62
CA LEU A 107 6.83 24.60 4.47
C LEU A 107 8.36 24.68 4.69
N LYS A 108 8.82 25.02 5.90
CA LYS A 108 10.25 25.04 6.24
C LYS A 108 10.88 23.66 6.11
N ALA A 109 10.14 22.58 6.37
CA ALA A 109 10.64 21.22 6.24
C ALA A 109 10.92 20.81 4.78
N LEU A 110 10.49 21.56 3.76
CA LEU A 110 10.90 21.36 2.36
C LEU A 110 12.39 21.61 2.11
N LEU A 111 13.10 22.28 3.03
CA LEU A 111 14.53 22.56 2.89
C LEU A 111 15.43 21.37 3.24
N GLY A 112 14.86 20.22 3.61
CA GLY A 112 15.58 19.02 4.00
C GLY A 112 16.02 18.13 2.82
N PRO A 113 16.53 16.91 3.13
CA PRO A 113 16.87 15.90 2.14
C PRO A 113 15.67 15.43 1.31
N ASP A 114 15.92 14.69 0.23
CA ASP A 114 14.90 14.34 -0.76
C ASP A 114 13.72 13.51 -0.21
N ASN A 115 13.97 12.54 0.69
CA ASN A 115 12.87 11.79 1.31
C ASN A 115 11.99 12.69 2.18
N GLN A 116 12.60 13.67 2.86
CA GLN A 116 11.89 14.66 3.65
C GLN A 116 11.09 15.60 2.75
N LYS A 117 11.69 16.17 1.68
CA LYS A 117 10.99 17.00 0.68
C LYS A 117 9.75 16.26 0.17
N ARG A 118 9.94 15.01 -0.30
CA ARG A 118 8.87 14.17 -0.81
C ARG A 118 7.72 14.01 0.20
N ALA A 119 8.02 13.61 1.44
CA ALA A 119 7.03 13.40 2.47
C ALA A 119 6.25 14.67 2.82
N VAL A 120 6.94 15.82 2.83
CA VAL A 120 6.35 17.12 3.09
C VAL A 120 5.44 17.55 1.93
N ILE A 121 5.86 17.36 0.67
CA ILE A 121 5.01 17.65 -0.50
C ILE A 121 3.75 16.78 -0.46
N GLN A 122 3.88 15.48 -0.18
CA GLN A 122 2.74 14.58 -0.02
C GLN A 122 1.78 15.04 1.10
N ALA A 123 2.33 15.55 2.22
CA ALA A 123 1.51 16.11 3.30
C ALA A 123 0.73 17.34 2.84
N HIS A 124 1.35 18.27 2.09
CA HIS A 124 0.66 19.43 1.52
C HIS A 124 -0.46 19.01 0.55
N THR A 125 -0.22 17.98 -0.26
CA THR A 125 -1.21 17.45 -1.22
C THR A 125 -2.43 16.87 -0.49
N ARG A 126 -2.20 16.01 0.51
CA ARG A 126 -3.28 15.34 1.27
C ARG A 126 -4.08 16.29 2.13
N LEU A 127 -3.42 17.28 2.74
CA LEU A 127 -4.07 18.36 3.52
C LEU A 127 -4.69 19.44 2.64
N LYS A 128 -4.58 19.35 1.31
CA LYS A 128 -5.12 20.30 0.33
C LYS A 128 -4.66 21.76 0.59
N ILE A 129 -3.39 21.95 0.97
CA ILE A 129 -2.82 23.26 1.25
C ILE A 129 -2.53 23.99 -0.06
N LYS A 130 -3.23 25.11 -0.31
CA LYS A 130 -3.16 25.86 -1.57
C LYS A 130 -2.14 27.00 -1.59
N ASP A 131 -1.80 27.56 -0.44
CA ASP A 131 -0.95 28.74 -0.31
C ASP A 131 0.57 28.48 -0.48
N THR A 132 0.93 27.24 -0.80
CA THR A 132 2.32 26.79 -1.01
C THR A 132 2.65 26.44 -2.47
N GLN A 133 1.74 26.71 -3.39
CA GLN A 133 1.86 26.35 -4.81
C GLN A 133 3.20 26.75 -5.43
N ASN A 134 3.61 28.01 -5.26
CA ASN A 134 4.86 28.53 -5.86
C ASN A 134 6.10 27.80 -5.33
N ALA A 135 6.10 27.44 -4.04
CA ALA A 135 7.23 26.74 -3.43
C ALA A 135 7.35 25.28 -3.88
N ILE A 136 6.20 24.62 -4.16
CA ILE A 136 6.19 23.19 -4.59
C ILE A 136 6.41 23.07 -6.09
N LYS A 137 5.96 24.02 -6.89
CA LYS A 137 6.06 24.00 -8.35
C LYS A 137 7.50 23.86 -8.86
N ASP A 138 8.47 24.43 -8.16
CA ASP A 138 9.87 24.34 -8.54
C ASP A 138 10.39 22.89 -8.48
N PHE A 139 9.79 22.03 -7.64
CA PHE A 139 10.15 20.62 -7.50
C PHE A 139 9.55 19.71 -8.59
N GLU A 140 8.66 20.19 -9.46
CA GLU A 140 8.14 19.38 -10.58
C GLU A 140 9.23 18.93 -11.57
N LYS A 141 10.37 19.61 -11.56
CA LYS A 141 11.55 19.32 -12.38
C LYS A 141 12.77 18.96 -11.53
N ASP A 142 12.55 18.52 -10.28
CA ASP A 142 13.62 18.07 -9.40
C ASP A 142 14.39 16.91 -10.07
N GLU A 143 15.70 16.89 -9.88
CA GLU A 143 16.56 15.82 -10.40
C GLU A 143 16.21 14.45 -9.83
N ASN A 144 15.66 14.42 -8.61
CA ASN A 144 15.13 13.20 -8.01
C ASN A 144 13.69 12.94 -8.48
N PRO A 145 13.45 11.89 -9.30
CA PRO A 145 12.12 11.61 -9.85
C PRO A 145 11.06 11.32 -8.80
N LEU A 146 11.47 10.93 -7.57
CA LEU A 146 10.53 10.71 -6.47
C LEU A 146 10.01 12.03 -5.88
N VAL A 147 10.84 13.06 -5.85
CA VAL A 147 10.46 14.42 -5.44
C VAL A 147 9.59 15.05 -6.53
N ALA A 148 10.05 14.97 -7.79
CA ALA A 148 9.31 15.47 -8.95
C ALA A 148 7.92 14.83 -9.06
N GLY A 149 7.81 13.51 -8.84
CA GLY A 149 6.53 12.79 -8.86
C GLY A 149 5.54 13.33 -7.82
N ALA A 150 5.99 13.51 -6.58
CA ALA A 150 5.13 14.07 -5.52
C ALA A 150 4.69 15.51 -5.84
N ALA A 151 5.57 16.34 -6.42
CA ALA A 151 5.24 17.71 -6.83
C ALA A 151 4.24 17.73 -8.01
N CYS A 152 4.39 16.83 -8.99
CA CYS A 152 3.40 16.64 -10.06
C CYS A 152 2.04 16.24 -9.50
N ALA A 153 1.98 15.31 -8.54
CA ALA A 153 0.75 14.91 -7.88
C ALA A 153 0.06 16.08 -7.17
N TYR A 154 0.84 16.94 -6.51
CA TYR A 154 0.34 18.19 -5.93
C TYR A 154 -0.26 19.10 -7.00
N GLY A 155 0.43 19.32 -8.12
CA GLY A 155 -0.06 20.16 -9.23
C GLY A 155 -1.37 19.65 -9.81
N VAL A 156 -1.52 18.31 -9.98
CA VAL A 156 -2.80 17.72 -10.39
C VAL A 156 -3.89 17.96 -9.36
N ARG A 157 -3.62 17.60 -8.10
CA ARG A 157 -4.64 17.61 -7.03
C ARG A 157 -5.10 19.00 -6.63
N ILE A 158 -4.18 19.93 -6.55
CA ILE A 158 -4.42 21.27 -5.96
C ILE A 158 -4.70 22.33 -7.03
N GLU A 159 -4.04 22.21 -8.18
CA GLU A 159 -4.13 23.20 -9.26
C GLU A 159 -4.97 22.73 -10.45
N GLY A 160 -5.36 21.43 -10.48
CA GLY A 160 -6.13 20.85 -11.58
C GLY A 160 -5.32 20.66 -12.87
N ARG A 161 -4.00 20.65 -12.79
CA ARG A 161 -3.11 20.51 -13.96
C ARG A 161 -2.97 19.06 -14.40
N THR A 162 -3.98 18.57 -15.12
CA THR A 162 -4.06 17.16 -15.55
C THR A 162 -2.97 16.73 -16.52
N GLU A 163 -2.31 17.67 -17.22
CA GLU A 163 -1.13 17.41 -18.06
C GLU A 163 0.03 16.75 -17.30
N LEU A 164 0.12 16.96 -15.98
CA LEU A 164 1.12 16.35 -15.11
C LEU A 164 0.86 14.86 -14.81
N LEU A 165 -0.30 14.33 -15.14
CA LEU A 165 -0.56 12.88 -15.04
C LEU A 165 0.30 12.06 -16.01
N LYS A 166 0.57 12.61 -17.20
CA LYS A 166 1.35 11.90 -18.23
C LYS A 166 2.75 11.45 -17.73
N PRO A 167 3.59 12.31 -17.15
CA PRO A 167 4.88 11.89 -16.60
C PRO A 167 4.74 10.92 -15.40
N LEU A 168 3.71 11.04 -14.58
CA LEU A 168 3.45 10.10 -13.47
C LEU A 168 3.07 8.71 -13.99
N ILE A 169 2.18 8.63 -14.97
CA ILE A 169 1.79 7.35 -15.60
C ILE A 169 3.00 6.70 -16.28
N ALA A 170 3.87 7.48 -16.93
CA ALA A 170 5.08 6.93 -17.54
C ALA A 170 6.02 6.26 -16.53
N GLN A 171 6.08 6.75 -15.28
CA GLN A 171 6.90 6.15 -14.21
C GLN A 171 6.37 4.79 -13.73
N LEU A 172 5.14 4.40 -14.06
CA LEU A 172 4.61 3.06 -13.75
C LEU A 172 5.38 1.96 -14.50
N ASN A 173 6.07 2.31 -15.60
CA ASN A 173 6.86 1.41 -16.42
C ASN A 173 8.38 1.61 -16.24
N ASP A 174 8.82 2.30 -15.17
CA ASP A 174 10.24 2.47 -14.86
C ASP A 174 10.87 1.10 -14.49
N ASP A 175 12.13 0.89 -14.87
CA ASP A 175 12.87 -0.36 -14.57
C ASP A 175 13.07 -0.56 -13.06
N ASN A 176 13.10 0.53 -12.29
CA ASN A 176 13.24 0.49 -10.84
C ASN A 176 11.89 0.28 -10.12
N ALA A 177 11.74 -0.87 -9.46
CA ALA A 177 10.54 -1.22 -8.70
C ALA A 177 10.15 -0.16 -7.64
N GLY A 178 11.13 0.50 -7.00
CA GLY A 178 10.88 1.56 -6.04
C GLY A 178 10.23 2.79 -6.68
N ARG A 179 10.64 3.16 -7.90
CA ARG A 179 10.04 4.27 -8.65
C ARG A 179 8.62 3.93 -9.09
N ARG A 180 8.37 2.70 -9.60
CA ARG A 180 7.01 2.26 -9.94
C ARG A 180 6.07 2.31 -8.74
N ARG A 181 6.52 1.81 -7.57
CA ARG A 181 5.73 1.88 -6.32
C ARG A 181 5.44 3.33 -5.90
N SER A 182 6.43 4.21 -6.06
CA SER A 182 6.26 5.63 -5.75
C SER A 182 5.27 6.30 -6.71
N ALA A 183 5.31 5.98 -8.00
CA ALA A 183 4.36 6.49 -8.98
C ALA A 183 2.92 6.08 -8.66
N VAL A 184 2.68 4.82 -8.20
CA VAL A 184 1.36 4.37 -7.75
C VAL A 184 0.84 5.22 -6.58
N ILE A 185 1.71 5.55 -5.62
CA ILE A 185 1.36 6.40 -4.47
C ILE A 185 1.05 7.83 -4.95
N ASP A 186 1.88 8.39 -5.82
CA ASP A 186 1.73 9.76 -6.32
C ASP A 186 0.47 9.91 -7.17
N LEU A 187 0.09 8.89 -7.97
CA LEU A 187 -1.18 8.88 -8.69
C LEU A 187 -2.38 8.79 -7.73
N GLY A 188 -2.27 8.04 -6.64
CA GLY A 188 -3.26 8.05 -5.56
C GLY A 188 -3.41 9.43 -4.94
N ASP A 189 -2.29 10.09 -4.62
CA ASP A 189 -2.28 11.44 -4.07
C ASP A 189 -2.81 12.50 -5.07
N ALA A 190 -2.55 12.33 -6.38
CA ALA A 190 -3.11 13.15 -7.45
C ALA A 190 -4.65 13.07 -7.50
N GLY A 191 -5.21 11.90 -7.23
CA GLY A 191 -6.64 11.70 -7.05
C GLY A 191 -7.47 11.87 -8.32
N SER A 192 -6.88 11.71 -9.52
CA SER A 192 -7.59 11.81 -10.79
C SER A 192 -8.06 10.44 -11.27
N PRO A 193 -9.35 10.27 -11.62
CA PRO A 193 -9.87 9.02 -12.20
C PRO A 193 -9.22 8.64 -13.53
N ASP A 194 -8.65 9.60 -14.26
CA ASP A 194 -8.04 9.37 -15.59
C ASP A 194 -6.83 8.42 -15.54
N CYS A 195 -6.26 8.16 -14.34
CA CYS A 195 -5.14 7.24 -14.17
C CYS A 195 -5.55 5.83 -13.71
N LEU A 196 -6.83 5.55 -13.46
CA LEU A 196 -7.29 4.26 -12.89
C LEU A 196 -6.96 3.07 -13.80
N ASP A 197 -7.12 3.21 -15.11
CA ASP A 197 -6.79 2.16 -16.07
C ASP A 197 -5.28 1.84 -16.05
N ALA A 198 -4.43 2.87 -16.03
CA ALA A 198 -2.98 2.69 -15.92
C ALA A 198 -2.58 2.06 -14.57
N LEU A 199 -3.23 2.44 -13.47
CA LEU A 199 -3.04 1.81 -12.16
C LEU A 199 -3.45 0.33 -12.17
N ALA A 200 -4.56 -0.03 -12.81
CA ALA A 200 -5.01 -1.41 -12.89
C ALA A 200 -4.00 -2.31 -13.62
N ARG A 201 -3.27 -1.76 -14.60
CA ARG A 201 -2.26 -2.50 -15.38
C ARG A 201 -0.83 -2.38 -14.88
N ALA A 202 -0.55 -1.55 -13.88
CA ALA A 202 0.80 -1.33 -13.39
C ALA A 202 1.43 -2.62 -12.80
N PRO A 203 2.68 -2.97 -13.12
CA PRO A 203 3.34 -4.16 -12.61
C PRO A 203 3.90 -3.93 -11.18
N VAL A 204 3.00 -3.59 -10.28
CA VAL A 204 3.26 -3.31 -8.87
C VAL A 204 2.25 -4.09 -8.04
N SER A 205 2.60 -4.46 -6.83
CA SER A 205 1.76 -5.24 -5.91
C SER A 205 0.31 -4.76 -5.87
N MET A 206 -0.64 -5.66 -6.09
CA MET A 206 -2.09 -5.37 -6.10
C MET A 206 -2.56 -4.59 -4.86
N PRO A 207 -2.14 -4.89 -3.62
CA PRO A 207 -2.58 -4.11 -2.46
C PRO A 207 -2.20 -2.63 -2.52
N LEU A 208 -1.04 -2.30 -3.11
CA LEU A 208 -0.62 -0.91 -3.25
C LEU A 208 -1.46 -0.19 -4.31
N ARG A 209 -1.68 -0.83 -5.46
CA ARG A 209 -2.56 -0.32 -6.52
C ARG A 209 -4.00 -0.15 -6.03
N ALA A 210 -4.52 -1.16 -5.33
CA ALA A 210 -5.88 -1.12 -4.76
C ALA A 210 -6.06 0.03 -3.78
N LYS A 211 -5.08 0.27 -2.89
CA LYS A 211 -5.14 1.40 -1.97
C LYS A 211 -5.31 2.72 -2.73
N SER A 212 -4.43 3.01 -3.69
CA SER A 212 -4.48 4.24 -4.48
C SER A 212 -5.77 4.35 -5.32
N ALA A 213 -6.20 3.26 -5.94
CA ALA A 213 -7.42 3.26 -6.73
C ALA A 213 -8.69 3.52 -5.90
N PHE A 214 -8.81 2.90 -4.71
CA PHE A 214 -9.95 3.13 -3.82
C PHE A 214 -9.96 4.57 -3.27
N GLU A 215 -8.80 5.15 -2.95
CA GLU A 215 -8.69 6.55 -2.56
C GLU A 215 -9.13 7.50 -3.69
N ILE A 216 -8.77 7.20 -4.95
CA ILE A 216 -9.23 7.97 -6.12
C ILE A 216 -10.74 7.84 -6.32
N VAL A 217 -11.27 6.62 -6.27
CA VAL A 217 -12.71 6.36 -6.48
C VAL A 217 -13.55 7.02 -5.39
N GLU A 218 -13.15 6.93 -4.12
CA GLU A 218 -13.83 7.61 -3.01
C GLU A 218 -13.94 9.12 -3.25
N LEU A 219 -12.90 9.73 -3.80
CA LEU A 219 -12.89 11.16 -4.11
C LEU A 219 -13.76 11.50 -5.33
N ALA A 220 -13.75 10.64 -6.35
CA ALA A 220 -14.49 10.85 -7.59
C ALA A 220 -16.00 10.60 -7.44
N GLU A 221 -16.40 9.63 -6.61
CA GLU A 221 -17.82 9.32 -6.37
C GLU A 221 -18.57 10.41 -5.60
N LEU A 222 -17.87 11.42 -5.04
CA LEU A 222 -18.52 12.61 -4.51
C LEU A 222 -19.24 13.42 -5.61
N ASP A 223 -18.77 13.31 -6.86
CA ASP A 223 -19.23 14.08 -8.01
C ASP A 223 -19.82 13.20 -9.14
N GLN A 224 -19.78 11.86 -9.02
CA GLN A 224 -20.21 10.91 -10.06
C GLN A 224 -21.19 9.86 -9.54
N THR A 225 -21.78 9.09 -10.47
CA THR A 225 -22.68 7.99 -10.13
C THR A 225 -21.92 6.87 -9.41
N PRO A 226 -22.36 6.40 -8.24
CA PRO A 226 -21.74 5.27 -7.56
C PRO A 226 -21.64 4.04 -8.47
N GLY A 227 -20.49 3.36 -8.46
CA GLY A 227 -20.23 2.18 -9.28
C GLY A 227 -19.71 2.47 -10.70
N SER A 228 -19.47 3.73 -11.07
CA SER A 228 -18.90 4.10 -12.39
C SER A 228 -17.56 3.46 -12.68
N PHE A 229 -16.81 3.04 -11.63
CA PHE A 229 -15.47 2.47 -11.74
C PHE A 229 -15.41 0.97 -11.41
N ASP A 230 -16.55 0.32 -11.20
CA ASP A 230 -16.63 -1.08 -10.77
C ASP A 230 -15.81 -2.01 -11.69
N SER A 231 -15.89 -1.87 -13.00
CA SER A 231 -15.16 -2.72 -13.95
C SER A 231 -13.63 -2.57 -13.84
N LEU A 232 -13.13 -1.36 -13.58
CA LEU A 232 -11.70 -1.11 -13.38
C LEU A 232 -11.23 -1.67 -12.05
N LEU A 233 -12.04 -1.55 -11.00
CA LEU A 233 -11.74 -2.13 -9.69
C LEU A 233 -11.77 -3.66 -9.74
N GLU A 234 -12.69 -4.27 -10.50
CA GLU A 234 -12.72 -5.71 -10.75
C GLU A 234 -11.44 -6.19 -11.41
N GLN A 235 -11.06 -5.57 -12.53
CA GLN A 235 -9.82 -5.88 -13.25
C GLN A 235 -8.59 -5.77 -12.32
N LEU A 236 -8.52 -4.69 -11.52
CA LEU A 236 -7.41 -4.46 -10.60
C LEU A 236 -7.34 -5.54 -9.51
N LEU A 237 -8.49 -5.95 -8.95
CA LEU A 237 -8.55 -6.87 -7.80
C LEU A 237 -8.52 -8.34 -8.21
N GLU A 238 -8.97 -8.67 -9.42
CA GLU A 238 -8.73 -9.98 -10.02
C GLU A 238 -7.24 -10.20 -10.28
N ASP A 239 -6.50 -9.11 -10.52
CA ASP A 239 -5.04 -9.05 -10.64
C ASP A 239 -4.47 -10.08 -11.63
N ASN A 240 -5.04 -10.09 -12.83
CA ASN A 240 -4.62 -11.03 -13.87
C ASN A 240 -3.25 -10.61 -14.45
N PRO A 241 -2.18 -11.43 -14.29
CA PRO A 241 -0.85 -11.12 -14.79
C PRO A 241 -0.77 -10.88 -16.30
N THR A 242 -1.71 -11.45 -17.08
CA THR A 242 -1.73 -11.30 -18.54
C THR A 242 -2.17 -9.91 -18.98
N LEU A 243 -2.84 -9.16 -18.11
CA LEU A 243 -3.33 -7.80 -18.38
C LEU A 243 -2.36 -6.70 -17.88
N LEU A 244 -1.28 -7.05 -17.20
CA LEU A 244 -0.32 -6.08 -16.69
C LEU A 244 0.66 -5.61 -17.79
N ASP A 245 1.07 -4.35 -17.71
CA ASP A 245 2.05 -3.75 -18.61
C ASP A 245 3.49 -4.17 -18.21
N LEU A 246 3.83 -5.45 -18.44
CA LEU A 246 5.15 -6.01 -18.16
C LEU A 246 6.12 -5.70 -19.30
N SER A 247 7.33 -5.22 -18.96
CA SER A 247 8.41 -5.09 -19.93
C SER A 247 8.94 -6.47 -20.34
N LYS A 248 9.62 -6.55 -21.49
CA LYS A 248 10.25 -7.79 -21.96
C LYS A 248 11.28 -8.37 -20.98
N GLU A 249 11.91 -7.52 -20.19
CA GLU A 249 12.89 -7.93 -19.17
C GLU A 249 12.28 -8.69 -17.99
N CYS A 250 10.95 -8.63 -17.86
CA CYS A 250 10.19 -9.38 -16.87
C CYS A 250 9.64 -10.70 -17.41
N GLU A 251 9.81 -10.98 -18.71
CA GLU A 251 9.46 -12.28 -19.30
C GLU A 251 10.38 -13.37 -18.71
N CYS A 252 9.81 -14.54 -18.51
CA CYS A 252 10.46 -15.69 -17.90
C CYS A 252 10.30 -16.90 -18.82
N SER A 253 11.26 -17.80 -18.87
CA SER A 253 11.10 -19.07 -19.59
C SER A 253 10.26 -20.05 -18.79
N GLU A 254 9.86 -21.15 -19.42
CA GLU A 254 9.13 -22.25 -18.75
C GLU A 254 10.04 -23.17 -17.90
N ASP A 255 11.33 -22.82 -17.79
CA ASP A 255 12.27 -23.57 -16.94
C ASP A 255 11.86 -23.46 -15.46
N PRO A 256 11.66 -24.59 -14.75
CA PRO A 256 11.18 -24.56 -13.37
C PRO A 256 12.10 -23.80 -12.42
N GLY A 257 13.42 -23.83 -12.64
CA GLY A 257 14.39 -23.12 -11.80
C GLY A 257 14.31 -21.60 -12.01
N GLU A 258 14.14 -21.16 -13.25
CA GLU A 258 13.96 -19.74 -13.57
C GLU A 258 12.60 -19.21 -13.05
N LEU A 259 11.54 -20.00 -13.20
CA LEU A 259 10.22 -19.69 -12.64
C LEU A 259 10.31 -19.49 -11.12
N GLU A 260 10.91 -20.43 -10.40
CA GLU A 260 11.09 -20.34 -8.95
C GLU A 260 11.87 -19.10 -8.55
N GLN A 261 13.00 -18.82 -9.21
CA GLN A 261 13.83 -17.65 -8.94
C GLN A 261 13.02 -16.36 -9.13
N ASN A 262 12.19 -16.26 -10.17
CA ASN A 262 11.37 -15.09 -10.44
C ASN A 262 10.18 -14.99 -9.46
N PHE A 263 9.54 -16.08 -9.06
CA PHE A 263 8.52 -16.05 -8.01
C PHE A 263 9.05 -15.53 -6.67
N GLN A 264 10.33 -15.79 -6.35
CA GLN A 264 10.99 -15.30 -5.13
C GLN A 264 11.64 -13.92 -5.30
N HIS A 265 11.57 -13.32 -6.48
CA HIS A 265 12.24 -12.05 -6.76
C HIS A 265 11.60 -10.90 -5.96
N ARG A 266 12.42 -9.90 -5.57
CA ARG A 266 11.95 -8.73 -4.81
C ARG A 266 11.16 -7.71 -5.64
N ASP A 267 11.27 -7.79 -6.95
CA ASP A 267 10.53 -6.97 -7.92
C ASP A 267 9.24 -7.69 -8.32
N GLU A 268 8.10 -7.07 -8.04
CA GLU A 268 6.80 -7.62 -8.36
C GLU A 268 6.61 -7.85 -9.86
N ALA A 269 7.21 -7.03 -10.72
CA ALA A 269 7.11 -7.20 -12.17
C ALA A 269 7.69 -8.55 -12.63
N LYS A 270 8.80 -9.00 -12.02
CA LYS A 270 9.37 -10.33 -12.27
C LYS A 270 8.49 -11.44 -11.70
N GLN A 271 7.92 -11.24 -10.51
CA GLN A 271 6.96 -12.19 -9.95
C GLN A 271 5.74 -12.37 -10.86
N TYR A 272 5.18 -11.27 -11.37
CA TYR A 272 4.08 -11.31 -12.33
C TYR A 272 4.49 -11.90 -13.68
N GLY A 273 5.74 -11.70 -14.12
CA GLY A 273 6.30 -12.34 -15.30
C GLY A 273 6.27 -13.86 -15.17
N ALA A 274 6.76 -14.40 -14.06
CA ALA A 274 6.71 -15.85 -13.78
C ALA A 274 5.26 -16.37 -13.72
N ALA A 275 4.35 -15.64 -13.05
CA ALA A 275 2.94 -16.01 -13.01
C ALA A 275 2.30 -15.99 -14.41
N ARG A 276 2.61 -15.00 -15.26
CA ARG A 276 2.16 -14.93 -16.66
C ARG A 276 2.66 -16.14 -17.46
N THR A 277 3.93 -16.49 -17.35
CA THR A 277 4.51 -17.65 -18.03
C THR A 277 3.81 -18.94 -17.58
N LEU A 278 3.65 -19.14 -16.26
CA LEU A 278 2.95 -20.30 -15.71
C LEU A 278 1.52 -20.43 -16.27
N MET A 279 0.80 -19.31 -16.40
CA MET A 279 -0.56 -19.30 -16.96
C MET A 279 -0.62 -19.59 -18.46
N GLN A 280 0.48 -19.45 -19.20
CA GLN A 280 0.58 -19.76 -20.63
C GLN A 280 1.00 -21.19 -20.91
N MET A 281 1.47 -21.93 -19.89
CA MET A 281 1.85 -23.33 -20.00
C MET A 281 0.65 -24.25 -20.18
N GLN A 282 0.92 -25.49 -20.63
CA GLN A 282 -0.10 -26.54 -20.63
C GLN A 282 -0.58 -26.80 -19.19
N PRO A 283 -1.89 -27.00 -18.96
CA PRO A 283 -2.44 -27.16 -17.60
C PRO A 283 -1.75 -28.24 -16.77
N SER A 284 -1.39 -29.38 -17.35
CA SER A 284 -0.68 -30.47 -16.65
C SER A 284 0.69 -30.05 -16.15
N SER A 285 1.48 -29.36 -16.98
CA SER A 285 2.82 -28.86 -16.60
C SER A 285 2.72 -27.75 -15.56
N ALA A 286 1.73 -26.86 -15.68
CA ALA A 286 1.49 -25.84 -14.69
C ALA A 286 1.10 -26.43 -13.33
N LEU A 287 0.27 -27.49 -13.29
CA LEU A 287 -0.11 -28.19 -12.06
C LEU A 287 1.10 -28.79 -11.34
N GLU A 288 2.03 -29.43 -12.07
CA GLU A 288 3.26 -29.98 -11.49
C GLU A 288 4.10 -28.90 -10.81
N ILE A 289 4.26 -27.74 -11.47
CA ILE A 289 5.01 -26.59 -10.90
C ILE A 289 4.29 -25.99 -9.71
N ILE A 290 2.95 -25.81 -9.80
CA ILE A 290 2.14 -25.29 -8.69
C ILE A 290 2.29 -26.19 -7.46
N ASP A 291 2.24 -27.51 -7.63
CA ASP A 291 2.37 -28.47 -6.53
C ASP A 291 3.77 -28.43 -5.91
N ASP A 292 4.81 -28.39 -6.73
CA ASP A 292 6.18 -28.32 -6.25
C ASP A 292 6.42 -27.00 -5.47
N LEU A 293 6.06 -25.85 -6.05
CA LEU A 293 6.21 -24.55 -5.39
C LEU A 293 5.37 -24.45 -4.12
N LYS A 294 4.11 -24.96 -4.13
CA LYS A 294 3.26 -24.97 -2.94
C LYS A 294 3.90 -25.78 -1.81
N ASN A 295 4.43 -26.97 -2.13
CA ASN A 295 5.01 -27.87 -1.12
C ASN A 295 6.30 -27.30 -0.51
N ARG A 296 7.15 -26.65 -1.31
CA ARG A 296 8.45 -26.15 -0.86
C ARG A 296 8.39 -24.72 -0.34
N LEU A 297 7.59 -23.86 -0.92
CA LEU A 297 7.60 -22.41 -0.71
C LEU A 297 6.22 -21.83 -0.34
N GLY A 298 5.21 -22.66 -0.13
CA GLY A 298 3.84 -22.20 0.15
C GLY A 298 3.66 -21.39 1.44
N SER A 299 4.67 -21.32 2.30
CA SER A 299 4.71 -20.41 3.47
C SER A 299 5.15 -18.98 3.12
N ASP A 300 5.75 -18.75 1.95
CA ASP A 300 6.01 -17.39 1.45
C ASP A 300 4.69 -16.74 1.01
N TYR A 301 4.38 -15.58 1.58
CA TYR A 301 3.10 -14.89 1.34
C TYR A 301 2.93 -14.40 -0.10
N GLY A 302 4.04 -14.10 -0.79
CA GLY A 302 4.04 -13.66 -2.18
C GLY A 302 3.71 -14.82 -3.12
N ILE A 303 4.42 -15.93 -2.95
CA ILE A 303 4.23 -17.15 -3.73
C ILE A 303 2.84 -17.73 -3.47
N HIS A 304 2.44 -17.86 -2.21
CA HIS A 304 1.10 -18.32 -1.83
C HIS A 304 0.00 -17.52 -2.54
N TYR A 305 0.14 -16.19 -2.58
CA TYR A 305 -0.81 -15.33 -3.28
C TYR A 305 -0.84 -15.61 -4.79
N LEU A 306 0.32 -15.64 -5.46
CA LEU A 306 0.40 -15.81 -6.90
C LEU A 306 -0.09 -17.19 -7.34
N LEU A 307 0.24 -18.26 -6.59
CA LEU A 307 -0.27 -19.60 -6.86
C LEU A 307 -1.80 -19.66 -6.71
N THR A 308 -2.35 -19.04 -5.66
CA THR A 308 -3.80 -18.94 -5.49
C THR A 308 -4.46 -18.20 -6.66
N SER A 309 -3.85 -17.09 -7.12
CA SER A 309 -4.34 -16.34 -8.27
C SER A 309 -4.28 -17.17 -9.57
N CYS A 310 -3.15 -17.81 -9.86
CA CYS A 310 -3.00 -18.67 -11.05
C CYS A 310 -4.02 -19.81 -11.08
N VAL A 311 -4.23 -20.51 -9.97
CA VAL A 311 -5.24 -21.60 -9.88
C VAL A 311 -6.64 -21.08 -10.24
N GLY A 312 -7.04 -19.94 -9.70
CA GLY A 312 -8.36 -19.35 -10.00
C GLY A 312 -8.48 -18.88 -11.46
N LEU A 313 -7.47 -18.14 -11.96
CA LEU A 313 -7.47 -17.59 -13.32
C LEU A 313 -7.37 -18.67 -14.42
N MET A 314 -6.59 -19.72 -14.19
CA MET A 314 -6.48 -20.86 -15.10
C MET A 314 -7.65 -21.86 -14.97
N LYS A 315 -8.53 -21.66 -14.01
CA LYS A 315 -9.67 -22.55 -13.69
C LYS A 315 -9.25 -24.01 -13.42
N LEU A 316 -8.18 -24.19 -12.64
CA LEU A 316 -7.66 -25.51 -12.29
C LEU A 316 -8.51 -26.13 -11.16
N GLU A 317 -9.57 -26.84 -11.55
CA GLU A 317 -10.53 -27.47 -10.61
C GLU A 317 -9.83 -28.50 -9.71
N GLU A 318 -8.82 -29.22 -10.22
CA GLU A 318 -8.02 -30.21 -9.49
C GLU A 318 -7.30 -29.62 -8.28
N ARG A 319 -7.13 -28.28 -8.23
CA ARG A 319 -6.50 -27.54 -7.14
C ARG A 319 -7.43 -26.55 -6.47
N SER A 320 -8.73 -26.79 -6.53
CA SER A 320 -9.72 -26.01 -5.77
C SER A 320 -9.46 -26.01 -4.24
N ASP A 321 -8.71 -27.00 -3.73
CA ASP A 321 -8.21 -27.05 -2.36
C ASP A 321 -7.34 -25.84 -1.99
N ILE A 322 -6.54 -25.31 -2.94
CA ILE A 322 -5.73 -24.12 -2.74
C ILE A 322 -6.63 -22.88 -2.55
N ILE A 323 -7.67 -22.73 -3.36
CA ILE A 323 -8.63 -21.63 -3.22
C ILE A 323 -9.33 -21.73 -1.86
N ARG A 324 -9.85 -22.89 -1.49
CA ARG A 324 -10.56 -23.11 -0.21
C ARG A 324 -9.67 -22.82 1.00
N SER A 325 -8.44 -23.33 0.99
CA SER A 325 -7.49 -23.11 2.08
C SER A 325 -7.06 -21.65 2.19
N SER A 326 -6.88 -20.96 1.06
CA SER A 326 -6.53 -19.53 1.02
C SER A 326 -7.67 -18.64 1.51
N LEU A 327 -8.94 -18.99 1.20
CA LEU A 327 -10.12 -18.30 1.70
C LEU A 327 -10.26 -18.42 3.22
N ALA A 328 -9.92 -19.60 3.77
CA ALA A 328 -10.01 -19.90 5.21
C ALA A 328 -8.87 -19.29 6.05
N GLN A 329 -7.84 -18.71 5.44
CA GLN A 329 -6.74 -18.07 6.16
C GLN A 329 -7.24 -16.88 7.00
N THR A 330 -6.78 -16.82 8.26
CA THR A 330 -7.16 -15.74 9.19
C THR A 330 -6.04 -14.72 9.40
N ASP A 331 -4.78 -15.11 9.20
CA ASP A 331 -3.62 -14.24 9.39
C ASP A 331 -3.66 -13.02 8.45
N PRO A 332 -3.41 -11.80 8.98
CA PRO A 332 -3.39 -10.56 8.18
C PRO A 332 -2.43 -10.61 7.00
N GLN A 333 -1.35 -11.37 7.09
CA GLN A 333 -0.34 -11.53 6.04
C GLN A 333 -0.90 -12.16 4.76
N TYR A 334 -1.93 -13.02 4.86
CA TYR A 334 -2.60 -13.65 3.72
C TYR A 334 -3.79 -12.84 3.17
N THR A 335 -3.95 -11.57 3.54
CA THR A 335 -5.10 -10.75 3.09
C THR A 335 -5.21 -10.67 1.57
N LYS A 336 -4.07 -10.55 0.85
CA LYS A 336 -4.08 -10.56 -0.62
C LYS A 336 -4.44 -11.94 -1.20
N SER A 337 -4.01 -13.03 -0.57
CA SER A 337 -4.39 -14.39 -0.96
C SER A 337 -5.89 -14.65 -0.78
N ARG A 338 -6.51 -14.06 0.26
CA ARG A 338 -7.96 -14.13 0.42
C ARG A 338 -8.71 -13.41 -0.71
N ILE A 339 -8.20 -12.26 -1.20
CA ILE A 339 -8.79 -11.61 -2.40
C ILE A 339 -8.69 -12.54 -3.60
N ALA A 340 -7.50 -13.10 -3.88
CA ALA A 340 -7.33 -14.03 -4.99
C ALA A 340 -8.26 -15.26 -4.86
N ALA A 341 -8.45 -15.76 -3.63
CA ALA A 341 -9.36 -16.87 -3.36
C ALA A 341 -10.83 -16.49 -3.58
N VAL A 342 -11.25 -15.29 -3.21
CA VAL A 342 -12.61 -14.78 -3.46
C VAL A 342 -12.90 -14.75 -4.97
N TRP A 343 -11.98 -14.19 -5.79
CA TRP A 343 -12.10 -14.22 -7.25
C TRP A 343 -11.96 -15.64 -7.81
N GLY A 344 -11.09 -16.46 -7.23
CA GLY A 344 -10.97 -17.88 -7.59
C GLY A 344 -12.25 -18.67 -7.35
N CYS A 345 -13.00 -18.37 -6.29
CA CYS A 345 -14.32 -18.98 -6.06
C CYS A 345 -15.31 -18.61 -7.18
N LEU A 346 -15.26 -17.38 -7.68
CA LEU A 346 -16.09 -16.99 -8.83
C LEU A 346 -15.67 -17.75 -10.10
N ASN A 347 -14.37 -17.78 -10.39
CA ASN A 347 -13.84 -18.37 -11.62
C ASN A 347 -14.05 -19.91 -11.71
N LEU A 348 -14.05 -20.57 -10.54
CA LEU A 348 -14.30 -22.03 -10.40
C LEU A 348 -15.75 -22.36 -10.01
N GLU A 349 -16.64 -21.38 -9.95
CA GLU A 349 -18.05 -21.53 -9.57
C GLU A 349 -18.26 -22.26 -8.23
N LEU A 350 -17.40 -22.04 -7.23
CA LEU A 350 -17.44 -22.71 -5.92
C LEU A 350 -18.57 -22.17 -5.04
N ARG A 351 -19.81 -22.48 -5.39
CA ARG A 351 -21.03 -22.02 -4.68
C ARG A 351 -21.09 -22.48 -3.22
N ASP A 352 -20.49 -23.60 -2.88
CA ASP A 352 -20.38 -24.09 -1.50
C ASP A 352 -19.54 -23.16 -0.59
N GLN A 353 -18.75 -22.23 -1.16
CA GLN A 353 -17.98 -21.26 -0.41
C GLN A 353 -18.74 -19.95 -0.13
N VAL A 354 -19.94 -19.77 -0.64
CA VAL A 354 -20.77 -18.59 -0.41
C VAL A 354 -20.87 -18.22 1.08
N PRO A 355 -21.16 -19.16 2.02
CA PRO A 355 -21.22 -18.80 3.44
C PRO A 355 -19.91 -18.25 4.02
N HIS A 356 -18.75 -18.75 3.55
CA HIS A 356 -17.43 -18.23 3.96
C HIS A 356 -17.19 -16.82 3.43
N ILE A 357 -17.57 -16.55 2.17
CA ILE A 357 -17.41 -15.22 1.56
C ILE A 357 -18.34 -14.21 2.25
N GLU A 358 -19.57 -14.59 2.64
CA GLU A 358 -20.48 -13.75 3.43
C GLU A 358 -19.91 -13.40 4.79
N ALA A 359 -19.36 -14.38 5.52
CA ALA A 359 -18.72 -14.15 6.80
C ALA A 359 -17.51 -13.19 6.65
N LEU A 360 -16.71 -13.39 5.61
CA LEU A 360 -15.57 -12.53 5.30
C LEU A 360 -16.01 -11.11 4.93
N ALA A 361 -17.08 -10.94 4.15
CA ALA A 361 -17.65 -9.64 3.82
C ALA A 361 -18.11 -8.85 5.06
N GLY A 362 -18.60 -9.57 6.08
CA GLY A 362 -19.01 -8.98 7.37
C GLY A 362 -17.85 -8.56 8.26
N SER A 363 -16.79 -9.35 8.30
CA SER A 363 -15.67 -9.21 9.25
C SER A 363 -14.43 -8.47 8.69
N ALA A 364 -14.27 -8.38 7.36
CA ALA A 364 -13.08 -7.78 6.76
C ALA A 364 -12.95 -6.30 7.08
N GLY A 365 -11.82 -5.92 7.67
CA GLY A 365 -11.47 -4.52 7.94
C GLY A 365 -10.88 -3.79 6.72
N TRP A 366 -10.39 -4.53 5.72
CA TRP A 366 -9.81 -3.93 4.52
C TRP A 366 -10.85 -3.78 3.41
N VAL A 367 -11.06 -2.52 2.99
CA VAL A 367 -12.11 -2.13 2.04
C VAL A 367 -12.06 -2.92 0.71
N PRO A 368 -10.90 -3.09 0.04
CA PRO A 368 -10.83 -3.87 -1.20
C PRO A 368 -11.28 -5.33 -1.05
N LEU A 369 -10.93 -5.99 0.06
CA LEU A 369 -11.38 -7.37 0.33
C LEU A 369 -12.89 -7.43 0.54
N LYS A 370 -13.42 -6.51 1.35
CA LYS A 370 -14.88 -6.41 1.59
C LYS A 370 -15.65 -6.14 0.30
N TRP A 371 -15.12 -5.27 -0.54
CA TRP A 371 -15.69 -4.96 -1.85
C TRP A 371 -15.68 -6.18 -2.79
N SER A 372 -14.54 -6.89 -2.91
CA SER A 372 -14.42 -8.13 -3.69
C SER A 372 -15.44 -9.18 -3.25
N CYS A 373 -15.57 -9.41 -1.93
CA CYS A 373 -16.58 -10.35 -1.40
C CYS A 373 -17.99 -9.98 -1.85
N ARG A 374 -18.38 -8.71 -1.68
CA ARG A 374 -19.72 -8.24 -2.08
C ARG A 374 -19.97 -8.37 -3.58
N ARG A 375 -18.94 -8.12 -4.39
CA ARG A 375 -19.03 -8.21 -5.85
C ARG A 375 -19.22 -9.65 -6.30
N VAL A 376 -18.40 -10.57 -5.79
CA VAL A 376 -18.47 -12.00 -6.10
C VAL A 376 -19.78 -12.62 -5.62
N LEU A 377 -20.27 -12.26 -4.43
CA LEU A 377 -21.56 -12.74 -3.93
C LEU A 377 -22.73 -12.35 -4.83
N LYS A 378 -22.72 -11.15 -5.44
CA LYS A 378 -23.77 -10.74 -6.38
C LYS A 378 -23.92 -11.69 -7.58
N VAL A 379 -22.85 -12.39 -7.96
CA VAL A 379 -22.84 -13.34 -9.09
C VAL A 379 -23.07 -14.77 -8.62
N LEU A 380 -22.35 -15.24 -7.59
CA LEU A 380 -22.44 -16.63 -7.11
C LEU A 380 -23.77 -16.97 -6.42
N SER A 381 -24.49 -15.99 -5.89
CA SER A 381 -25.78 -16.20 -5.20
C SER A 381 -26.98 -16.16 -6.17
N GLN A 382 -26.75 -15.93 -7.46
CA GLN A 382 -27.75 -16.07 -8.52
C GLN A 382 -27.75 -17.49 -9.07
#